data_f72078250539cbd2105a078c97faad4d
#
_entry.id   f72078250539cbd2105a078c97faad4d
#
_cell.length_a   1.000
_cell.length_b   1.000
_cell.length_c   1.000
_cell.angle_alpha   90.00
_cell.angle_beta   90.00
_cell.angle_gamma   90.00
#
_symmetry.space_group_name_H-M   'P 1'
#
loop_
_entity.id
_entity.type
_entity.pdbx_description
1 polymer ?
#
loop_
_entity_poly.entity_id
_entity_poly.type
_entity_poly.pdbx_seq_one_letter_code
_entity_poly.pdbx_strand_id
1 'polypeptide(L)'
;SLVGSEMCIRDREMIGKERVIWRFDPLIITPSITPRVLLSRIWKIGNQLKGYTDKLVFSFVDVKAYRKVQNNLIKETNCFTKEDVETAEMNAMQRQETVEGLVKLREIWASTGWNVTLATCAEDIDLTVYGIEHNRCIDGDLMERVFGEDYELVYYLRTGQLPEPDLFGTFPALPDKRKELKDKGQRKACGCMISKDSGRYNTCSHFCVYCYANTSRECVQKNAVHYSDDSESLIRS
;
A
#
# COMPACT_ATOMS: atom_id res chain seq x y z
N SER A 1 15.28 4.56 -8.44
CA SER A 1 16.13 4.82 -7.27
C SER A 1 16.22 3.54 -6.46
N LEU A 2 17.44 3.12 -6.14
CA LEU A 2 17.76 1.92 -5.33
C LEU A 2 17.35 2.08 -3.86
N VAL A 3 17.14 3.30 -3.40
CA VAL A 3 16.85 3.64 -1.99
C VAL A 3 15.67 2.85 -1.40
N GLY A 4 14.58 2.67 -2.17
CA GLY A 4 13.43 1.90 -1.69
C GLY A 4 13.72 0.40 -1.54
N SER A 5 14.52 -0.17 -2.43
CA SER A 5 14.93 -1.59 -2.35
C SER A 5 15.87 -1.83 -1.17
N GLU A 6 16.81 -0.94 -0.92
CA GLU A 6 17.74 -1.00 0.23
C GLU A 6 16.99 -0.92 1.56
N MET A 7 15.95 -0.09 1.66
CA MET A 7 15.09 -0.03 2.85
C MET A 7 14.40 -1.39 3.08
N CYS A 8 13.76 -1.98 2.07
CA CYS A 8 13.11 -3.29 2.20
C CYS A 8 14.10 -4.39 2.63
N ILE A 9 15.33 -4.38 2.09
CA ILE A 9 16.39 -5.33 2.47
C ILE A 9 16.73 -5.19 3.95
N ARG A 10 16.99 -3.95 4.41
CA ARG A 10 17.29 -3.65 5.81
C ARG A 10 16.12 -4.00 6.73
N ASP A 11 14.89 -3.66 6.36
CA ASP A 11 13.70 -3.95 7.16
C ASP A 11 13.53 -5.47 7.33
N ARG A 12 13.74 -6.24 6.26
CA ARG A 12 13.68 -7.71 6.34
C ARG A 12 14.69 -8.28 7.33
N GLU A 13 15.90 -7.75 7.36
CA GLU A 13 16.93 -8.17 8.31
C GLU A 13 16.55 -7.87 9.76
N MET A 14 15.88 -6.74 9.99
CA MET A 14 15.46 -6.30 11.32
C MET A 14 14.18 -6.96 11.81
N ILE A 15 13.17 -7.11 10.96
CA ILE A 15 11.82 -7.50 11.36
C ILE A 15 11.30 -8.78 10.68
N GLY A 16 12.07 -9.38 9.78
CA GLY A 16 11.70 -10.58 9.03
C GLY A 16 10.88 -10.27 7.77
N LYS A 17 11.01 -11.15 6.76
CA LYS A 17 10.41 -10.96 5.43
C LYS A 17 8.87 -10.94 5.42
N GLU A 18 8.24 -11.59 6.38
CA GLU A 18 6.77 -11.67 6.48
C GLU A 18 6.12 -10.33 6.82
N ARG A 19 6.90 -9.42 7.42
CA ARG A 19 6.48 -8.07 7.80
C ARG A 19 6.81 -7.01 6.77
N VAL A 20 7.50 -7.39 5.68
CA VAL A 20 7.89 -6.48 4.59
C VAL A 20 7.06 -6.76 3.36
N ILE A 21 6.24 -5.79 2.94
CA ILE A 21 5.36 -5.89 1.79
C ILE A 21 5.85 -4.94 0.70
N TRP A 22 6.16 -5.48 -0.46
CA TRP A 22 6.51 -4.69 -1.61
C TRP A 22 5.25 -4.08 -2.24
N ARG A 23 5.19 -2.77 -2.30
CA ARG A 23 4.12 -2.04 -2.98
C ARG A 23 4.65 -1.40 -4.25
N PHE A 24 4.04 -1.72 -5.39
CA PHE A 24 4.25 -1.05 -6.67
C PHE A 24 2.92 -0.42 -7.11
N ASP A 25 2.61 0.75 -6.56
CA ASP A 25 1.24 1.24 -6.42
C ASP A 25 1.20 2.78 -6.41
N PRO A 26 0.38 3.41 -7.27
CA PRO A 26 -0.46 2.80 -8.30
C PRO A 26 0.27 2.57 -9.65
N LEU A 27 -0.29 1.70 -10.48
CA LEU A 27 0.13 1.52 -11.86
C LEU A 27 -0.44 2.64 -12.73
N ILE A 28 0.42 3.50 -13.22
CA ILE A 28 0.09 4.61 -14.12
C ILE A 28 0.78 4.41 -15.47
N ILE A 29 0.08 4.70 -16.54
CA ILE A 29 0.65 4.70 -17.89
C ILE A 29 0.83 6.12 -18.42
N THR A 30 1.78 6.28 -19.32
CA THR A 30 2.03 7.53 -20.05
C THR A 30 2.37 7.16 -21.49
N PRO A 31 2.48 8.11 -22.42
CA PRO A 31 2.95 7.80 -23.77
C PRO A 31 4.27 7.02 -23.83
N SER A 32 5.14 7.19 -22.84
CA SER A 32 6.45 6.48 -22.73
C SER A 32 6.43 5.30 -21.76
N ILE A 33 5.43 5.17 -20.89
CA ILE A 33 5.31 4.10 -19.90
C ILE A 33 4.10 3.25 -20.27
N THR A 34 4.31 2.29 -21.14
CA THR A 34 3.32 1.28 -21.52
C THR A 34 3.24 0.15 -20.50
N PRO A 35 2.22 -0.75 -20.55
CA PRO A 35 2.17 -1.95 -19.72
C PRO A 35 3.48 -2.77 -19.77
N ARG A 36 4.06 -2.94 -20.94
CA ARG A 36 5.35 -3.63 -21.12
C ARG A 36 6.50 -2.96 -20.36
N VAL A 37 6.56 -1.62 -20.38
CA VAL A 37 7.59 -0.87 -19.64
C VAL A 37 7.38 -1.01 -18.13
N LEU A 38 6.13 -0.97 -17.65
CA LEU A 38 5.81 -1.22 -16.24
C LEU A 38 6.25 -2.62 -15.81
N LEU A 39 5.88 -3.65 -16.56
CA LEU A 39 6.28 -5.04 -16.29
C LEU A 39 7.80 -5.20 -16.26
N SER A 40 8.52 -4.55 -17.19
CA SER A 40 9.99 -4.55 -17.17
C SER A 40 10.57 -3.91 -15.90
N ARG A 41 9.97 -2.82 -15.42
CA ARG A 41 10.39 -2.17 -14.17
C ARG A 41 10.10 -3.05 -12.97
N ILE A 42 8.90 -3.64 -12.91
CA ILE A 42 8.50 -4.59 -11.86
C ILE A 42 9.46 -5.78 -11.83
N TRP A 43 9.79 -6.34 -12.99
CA TRP A 43 10.77 -7.42 -13.11
C TRP A 43 12.15 -7.03 -12.54
N LYS A 44 12.66 -5.86 -12.91
CA LYS A 44 13.98 -5.38 -12.44
C LYS A 44 14.02 -5.18 -10.94
N ILE A 45 12.99 -4.55 -10.37
CA ILE A 45 12.88 -4.32 -8.93
C ILE A 45 12.64 -5.63 -8.20
N GLY A 46 11.76 -6.49 -8.70
CA GLY A 46 11.47 -7.78 -8.10
C GLY A 46 12.71 -8.67 -7.97
N ASN A 47 13.57 -8.70 -8.99
CA ASN A 47 14.82 -9.45 -8.90
C ASN A 47 15.79 -8.91 -7.82
N GLN A 48 15.71 -7.63 -7.48
CA GLN A 48 16.48 -7.06 -6.35
C GLN A 48 15.83 -7.40 -4.99
N LEU A 49 14.50 -7.54 -4.96
CA LEU A 49 13.73 -7.84 -3.75
C LEU A 49 13.54 -9.33 -3.50
N LYS A 50 14.07 -10.19 -4.36
CA LYS A 50 13.98 -11.63 -4.23
C LYS A 50 14.56 -12.10 -2.89
N GLY A 51 13.72 -12.80 -2.09
CA GLY A 51 14.09 -13.29 -0.77
C GLY A 51 13.93 -12.27 0.38
N TYR A 52 13.58 -11.01 0.07
CA TYR A 52 13.37 -9.97 1.08
C TYR A 52 11.90 -9.68 1.35
N THR A 53 11.01 -10.09 0.46
CA THR A 53 9.56 -10.04 0.62
C THR A 53 8.91 -11.21 -0.09
N ASP A 54 7.71 -11.59 0.33
CA ASP A 54 6.93 -12.67 -0.29
C ASP A 54 5.61 -12.14 -0.88
N LYS A 55 5.39 -10.82 -0.89
CA LYS A 55 4.14 -10.23 -1.38
C LYS A 55 4.38 -8.95 -2.19
N LEU A 56 3.78 -8.90 -3.39
CA LEU A 56 3.68 -7.71 -4.23
C LEU A 56 2.24 -7.22 -4.24
N VAL A 57 2.05 -5.98 -3.79
CA VAL A 57 0.75 -5.29 -3.83
C VAL A 57 0.78 -4.21 -4.90
N PHE A 58 -0.26 -4.13 -5.71
CA PHE A 58 -0.43 -3.11 -6.73
C PHE A 58 -1.87 -2.59 -6.78
N SER A 59 -2.09 -1.45 -7.40
CA SER A 59 -3.42 -0.93 -7.78
C SER A 59 -3.33 -0.25 -9.13
N PHE A 60 -4.45 -0.09 -9.79
CA PHE A 60 -4.55 0.75 -10.97
C PHE A 60 -4.82 2.20 -10.55
N VAL A 61 -4.26 3.14 -11.30
CA VAL A 61 -4.47 4.56 -11.00
C VAL A 61 -5.91 4.98 -11.30
N ASP A 62 -6.50 5.74 -10.39
CA ASP A 62 -7.80 6.39 -10.57
C ASP A 62 -7.57 7.88 -10.87
N VAL A 63 -7.49 8.26 -12.13
CA VAL A 63 -7.33 9.66 -12.53
C VAL A 63 -8.68 10.35 -12.68
N LYS A 64 -9.67 9.66 -13.26
CA LYS A 64 -11.02 10.21 -13.49
C LYS A 64 -11.72 10.66 -12.22
N ALA A 65 -11.53 9.89 -11.14
CA ALA A 65 -12.14 10.17 -9.84
C ALA A 65 -11.49 11.36 -9.11
N TYR A 66 -10.25 11.74 -9.46
CA TYR A 66 -9.46 12.69 -8.68
C TYR A 66 -8.99 13.90 -9.50
N ARG A 67 -9.81 14.96 -9.54
CA ARG A 67 -9.48 16.22 -10.23
C ARG A 67 -8.13 16.81 -9.85
N LYS A 68 -7.72 16.67 -8.58
CA LYS A 68 -6.40 17.13 -8.12
C LYS A 68 -5.27 16.39 -8.82
N VAL A 69 -5.40 15.08 -8.99
CA VAL A 69 -4.42 14.25 -9.70
C VAL A 69 -4.34 14.64 -11.16
N GLN A 70 -5.48 14.86 -11.83
CA GLN A 70 -5.51 15.37 -13.21
C GLN A 70 -4.74 16.68 -13.33
N ASN A 71 -5.03 17.66 -12.47
CA ASN A 71 -4.35 18.94 -12.47
C ASN A 71 -2.85 18.83 -12.24
N ASN A 72 -2.42 17.94 -11.33
CA ASN A 72 -1.00 17.73 -11.07
C ASN A 72 -0.30 17.06 -12.25
N LEU A 73 -0.93 16.05 -12.87
CA LEU A 73 -0.39 15.38 -14.06
C LEU A 73 -0.19 16.36 -15.22
N ILE A 74 -1.14 17.27 -15.45
CA ILE A 74 -1.06 18.29 -16.49
C ILE A 74 0.01 19.34 -16.18
N LYS A 75 0.06 19.82 -14.93
CA LYS A 75 0.95 20.94 -14.55
C LYS A 75 2.39 20.52 -14.27
N GLU A 76 2.57 19.37 -13.64
CA GLU A 76 3.88 18.92 -13.12
C GLU A 76 4.58 17.93 -14.07
N THR A 77 3.88 17.50 -15.12
CA THR A 77 4.46 16.62 -16.15
C THR A 77 4.18 17.18 -17.54
N ASN A 78 5.03 16.86 -18.49
CA ASN A 78 4.80 17.17 -19.90
C ASN A 78 4.15 15.99 -20.65
N CYS A 79 3.49 15.07 -19.90
CA CYS A 79 2.99 13.83 -20.47
C CYS A 79 1.54 13.94 -20.93
N PHE A 80 0.76 14.90 -20.38
CA PHE A 80 -0.68 14.98 -20.56
C PHE A 80 -1.16 16.41 -20.74
N THR A 81 -2.25 16.53 -21.50
CA THR A 81 -3.09 17.72 -21.64
C THR A 81 -4.42 17.51 -20.91
N LYS A 82 -5.32 18.50 -20.95
CA LYS A 82 -6.67 18.34 -20.39
C LYS A 82 -7.52 17.34 -21.14
N GLU A 83 -7.25 17.19 -22.43
CA GLU A 83 -8.01 16.35 -23.35
C GLU A 83 -7.66 14.87 -23.22
N ASP A 84 -6.43 14.56 -22.79
CA ASP A 84 -5.92 13.19 -22.77
C ASP A 84 -5.47 12.68 -21.41
N VAL A 85 -5.52 13.50 -20.35
CA VAL A 85 -5.05 13.11 -18.99
C VAL A 85 -5.74 11.84 -18.45
N GLU A 86 -6.96 11.57 -18.87
CA GLU A 86 -7.68 10.35 -18.47
C GLU A 86 -7.09 9.08 -19.10
N THR A 87 -6.25 9.21 -20.13
CA THR A 87 -5.54 8.07 -20.73
C THR A 87 -4.39 7.55 -19.86
N ALA A 88 -4.07 8.24 -18.76
CA ALA A 88 -3.19 7.73 -17.72
C ALA A 88 -3.77 6.50 -17.01
N GLU A 89 -5.10 6.32 -17.05
CA GLU A 89 -5.76 5.08 -16.64
C GLU A 89 -5.66 4.03 -17.74
N MET A 90 -5.38 2.80 -17.35
CA MET A 90 -5.38 1.67 -18.26
C MET A 90 -6.81 1.36 -18.74
N ASN A 91 -6.98 1.19 -20.04
CA ASN A 91 -8.20 0.60 -20.58
C ASN A 91 -8.26 -0.91 -20.27
N ALA A 92 -9.37 -1.57 -20.60
CA ALA A 92 -9.59 -2.99 -20.30
C ALA A 92 -8.49 -3.91 -20.90
N MET A 93 -8.06 -3.64 -22.13
CA MET A 93 -7.03 -4.44 -22.82
C MET A 93 -5.66 -4.26 -22.14
N GLN A 94 -5.29 -3.02 -21.78
CA GLN A 94 -4.03 -2.72 -21.11
C GLN A 94 -3.99 -3.30 -19.68
N ARG A 95 -5.13 -3.29 -18.97
CA ARG A 95 -5.26 -3.96 -17.67
C ARG A 95 -5.07 -5.46 -17.80
N GLN A 96 -5.71 -6.08 -18.78
CA GLN A 96 -5.56 -7.51 -19.04
C GLN A 96 -4.11 -7.86 -19.36
N GLU A 97 -3.46 -7.12 -20.30
CA GLU A 97 -2.05 -7.31 -20.64
C GLU A 97 -1.15 -7.22 -19.40
N THR A 98 -1.42 -6.24 -18.53
CA THR A 98 -0.64 -6.04 -17.30
C THR A 98 -0.84 -7.18 -16.31
N VAL A 99 -2.08 -7.62 -16.09
CA VAL A 99 -2.41 -8.73 -15.18
C VAL A 99 -1.76 -10.02 -15.66
N GLU A 100 -1.94 -10.37 -16.94
CA GLU A 100 -1.31 -11.57 -17.53
C GLU A 100 0.22 -11.52 -17.46
N GLY A 101 0.80 -10.33 -17.68
CA GLY A 101 2.21 -10.10 -17.52
C GLY A 101 2.70 -10.31 -16.08
N LEU A 102 1.97 -9.81 -15.08
CA LEU A 102 2.29 -10.03 -13.67
C LEU A 102 2.21 -11.50 -13.28
N VAL A 103 1.21 -12.24 -13.79
CA VAL A 103 1.10 -13.69 -13.57
C VAL A 103 2.31 -14.42 -14.13
N LYS A 104 2.73 -14.09 -15.37
CA LYS A 104 3.95 -14.65 -15.97
C LYS A 104 5.20 -14.35 -15.15
N LEU A 105 5.36 -13.12 -14.64
CA LEU A 105 6.48 -12.77 -13.77
C LEU A 105 6.47 -13.61 -12.48
N ARG A 106 5.32 -13.81 -11.84
CA ARG A 106 5.16 -14.67 -10.68
C ARG A 106 5.60 -16.11 -10.98
N GLU A 107 5.17 -16.67 -12.11
CA GLU A 107 5.56 -18.02 -12.54
C GLU A 107 7.07 -18.15 -12.75
N ILE A 108 7.69 -17.16 -13.39
CA ILE A 108 9.14 -17.14 -13.57
C ILE A 108 9.86 -17.05 -12.21
N TRP A 109 9.41 -16.22 -11.29
CA TRP A 109 10.00 -16.14 -9.96
C TRP A 109 9.80 -17.44 -9.18
N ALA A 110 8.64 -18.06 -9.27
CA ALA A 110 8.38 -19.36 -8.64
C ALA A 110 9.32 -20.46 -9.17
N SER A 111 9.59 -20.50 -10.48
CA SER A 111 10.54 -21.46 -11.07
C SER A 111 11.98 -21.27 -10.57
N THR A 112 12.30 -20.11 -10.02
CA THR A 112 13.60 -19.80 -9.40
C THR A 112 13.57 -19.90 -7.86
N GLY A 113 12.51 -20.49 -7.31
CA GLY A 113 12.35 -20.72 -5.86
C GLY A 113 11.84 -19.53 -5.06
N TRP A 114 11.30 -18.49 -5.72
CA TRP A 114 10.69 -17.35 -5.03
C TRP A 114 9.19 -17.28 -5.28
N ASN A 115 8.41 -17.73 -4.30
CA ASN A 115 6.94 -17.72 -4.36
C ASN A 115 6.40 -16.38 -3.88
N VAL A 116 6.04 -15.51 -4.83
CA VAL A 116 5.47 -14.19 -4.57
C VAL A 116 3.95 -14.25 -4.67
N THR A 117 3.27 -13.80 -3.63
CA THR A 117 1.84 -13.53 -3.66
C THR A 117 1.58 -12.21 -4.36
N LEU A 118 0.76 -12.22 -5.41
CA LEU A 118 0.25 -10.99 -6.04
C LEU A 118 -1.06 -10.59 -5.37
N ALA A 119 -1.21 -9.31 -5.05
CA ALA A 119 -2.43 -8.80 -4.46
C ALA A 119 -2.76 -7.38 -4.94
N THR A 120 -4.05 -7.05 -5.02
CA THR A 120 -4.53 -5.71 -5.36
C THR A 120 -4.94 -4.91 -4.13
N CYS A 121 -4.80 -3.59 -4.19
CA CYS A 121 -5.23 -2.70 -3.11
C CYS A 121 -6.48 -1.92 -3.50
N ALA A 122 -7.59 -2.18 -2.82
CA ALA A 122 -8.86 -1.45 -2.94
C ALA A 122 -9.42 -1.39 -4.39
N GLU A 123 -9.22 -2.45 -5.17
CA GLU A 123 -9.76 -2.59 -6.53
C GLU A 123 -11.13 -3.24 -6.50
N ASP A 124 -12.06 -2.74 -7.32
CA ASP A 124 -13.38 -3.36 -7.49
C ASP A 124 -13.36 -4.57 -8.45
N ILE A 125 -12.24 -4.76 -9.17
CA ILE A 125 -12.08 -5.83 -10.14
C ILE A 125 -11.70 -7.12 -9.42
N ASP A 126 -12.46 -8.18 -9.66
CA ASP A 126 -12.10 -9.51 -9.20
C ASP A 126 -11.02 -10.14 -10.09
N LEU A 127 -9.83 -10.31 -9.52
CA LEU A 127 -8.68 -10.95 -10.17
C LEU A 127 -8.35 -12.33 -9.57
N THR A 128 -9.24 -12.92 -8.78
CA THR A 128 -9.03 -14.22 -8.15
C THR A 128 -8.84 -15.35 -9.16
N VAL A 129 -9.46 -15.25 -10.35
CA VAL A 129 -9.26 -16.18 -11.47
C VAL A 129 -7.81 -16.25 -11.96
N TYR A 130 -7.02 -15.21 -11.71
CA TYR A 130 -5.57 -15.15 -11.99
C TYR A 130 -4.73 -15.54 -10.76
N GLY A 131 -5.36 -15.96 -9.66
CA GLY A 131 -4.68 -16.20 -8.39
C GLY A 131 -4.06 -14.92 -7.79
N ILE A 132 -4.71 -13.78 -7.99
CA ILE A 132 -4.35 -12.49 -7.41
C ILE A 132 -5.31 -12.21 -6.26
N GLU A 133 -4.76 -11.97 -5.08
CA GLU A 133 -5.53 -11.76 -3.86
C GLU A 133 -6.05 -10.32 -3.74
N HIS A 134 -7.07 -10.14 -2.91
CA HIS A 134 -7.50 -8.83 -2.46
C HIS A 134 -6.71 -8.46 -1.20
N ASN A 135 -5.87 -7.43 -1.26
CA ASN A 135 -5.00 -7.04 -0.16
C ASN A 135 -5.75 -6.23 0.93
N ARG A 136 -5.24 -6.36 2.15
CA ARG A 136 -5.55 -5.46 3.26
C ARG A 136 -4.27 -4.74 3.67
N CYS A 137 -4.24 -3.41 3.60
CA CYS A 137 -3.06 -2.64 4.02
C CYS A 137 -2.86 -2.68 5.53
N ILE A 138 -3.98 -2.65 6.27
CA ILE A 138 -4.04 -2.90 7.72
C ILE A 138 -4.69 -4.26 7.87
N ASP A 139 -3.86 -5.29 7.96
CA ASP A 139 -4.26 -6.69 7.90
C ASP A 139 -4.21 -7.33 9.28
N GLY A 140 -5.37 -7.40 9.93
CA GLY A 140 -5.47 -7.99 11.25
C GLY A 140 -5.18 -9.51 11.27
N ASP A 141 -5.36 -10.23 10.15
CA ASP A 141 -5.02 -11.66 10.08
C ASP A 141 -3.50 -11.85 10.04
N LEU A 142 -2.80 -10.97 9.32
CA LEU A 142 -1.34 -10.94 9.33
C LEU A 142 -0.82 -10.58 10.72
N MET A 143 -1.39 -9.53 11.37
CA MET A 143 -0.99 -9.12 12.71
C MET A 143 -1.17 -10.25 13.72
N GLU A 144 -2.31 -10.93 13.72
CA GLU A 144 -2.57 -12.05 14.63
C GLU A 144 -1.59 -13.21 14.39
N ARG A 145 -1.26 -13.52 13.13
CA ARG A 145 -0.29 -14.58 12.80
C ARG A 145 1.12 -14.24 13.25
N VAL A 146 1.52 -12.97 13.11
CA VAL A 146 2.90 -12.52 13.37
C VAL A 146 3.12 -12.17 14.84
N PHE A 147 2.09 -11.69 15.52
CA PHE A 147 2.15 -11.25 16.91
C PHE A 147 1.20 -12.06 17.82
N GLY A 148 0.97 -13.33 17.49
CA GLY A 148 -0.01 -14.18 18.18
C GLY A 148 0.26 -14.41 19.67
N GLU A 149 1.49 -14.14 20.13
CA GLU A 149 1.87 -14.22 21.56
C GLU A 149 1.45 -12.95 22.35
N ASP A 150 1.16 -11.85 21.66
CA ASP A 150 0.66 -10.61 22.28
C ASP A 150 -0.84 -10.73 22.55
N TYR A 151 -1.17 -11.15 23.77
CA TYR A 151 -2.55 -11.38 24.20
C TYR A 151 -3.43 -10.13 24.02
N GLU A 152 -2.96 -8.94 24.40
CA GLU A 152 -3.76 -7.70 24.34
C GLU A 152 -4.06 -7.35 22.89
N LEU A 153 -3.06 -7.43 22.02
CA LEU A 153 -3.23 -7.20 20.58
C LEU A 153 -4.20 -8.22 19.98
N VAL A 154 -4.02 -9.51 20.24
CA VAL A 154 -4.90 -10.56 19.70
C VAL A 154 -6.32 -10.40 20.20
N TYR A 155 -6.52 -10.07 21.48
CA TYR A 155 -7.84 -9.79 22.03
C TYR A 155 -8.49 -8.59 21.32
N TYR A 156 -7.75 -7.50 21.14
CA TYR A 156 -8.24 -6.34 20.38
C TYR A 156 -8.58 -6.68 18.93
N LEU A 157 -7.73 -7.43 18.24
CA LEU A 157 -7.95 -7.86 16.86
C LEU A 157 -9.21 -8.71 16.70
N ARG A 158 -9.61 -9.45 17.74
CA ARG A 158 -10.80 -10.31 17.72
C ARG A 158 -12.06 -9.60 18.19
N THR A 159 -11.97 -8.63 19.10
CA THR A 159 -13.13 -8.00 19.77
C THR A 159 -13.35 -6.55 19.38
N GLY A 160 -12.30 -5.82 19.01
CA GLY A 160 -12.29 -4.36 18.87
C GLY A 160 -12.23 -3.60 20.19
N GLN A 161 -11.91 -4.27 21.28
CA GLN A 161 -11.80 -3.70 22.62
C GLN A 161 -10.51 -4.17 23.30
N LEU A 162 -9.95 -3.37 24.18
CA LEU A 162 -8.86 -3.83 25.05
C LEU A 162 -9.42 -4.78 26.10
N PRO A 163 -8.63 -5.80 26.53
CA PRO A 163 -9.06 -6.70 27.59
C PRO A 163 -9.06 -5.96 28.93
N GLU A 164 -10.15 -6.08 29.67
CA GLU A 164 -10.25 -5.57 31.03
C GLU A 164 -10.30 -6.77 32.00
N PRO A 165 -9.50 -6.77 33.08
CA PRO A 165 -9.57 -7.84 34.08
C PRO A 165 -10.86 -7.76 34.87
N ASP A 166 -11.33 -8.89 35.38
CA ASP A 166 -12.44 -8.97 36.31
C ASP A 166 -12.04 -8.46 37.71
N LEU A 167 -12.99 -8.51 38.67
CA LEU A 167 -12.78 -8.09 40.06
C LEU A 167 -11.65 -8.87 40.78
N PHE A 168 -11.27 -10.01 40.25
CA PHE A 168 -10.20 -10.86 40.79
C PHE A 168 -8.87 -10.72 40.03
N GLY A 169 -8.82 -9.79 39.06
CA GLY A 169 -7.63 -9.56 38.23
C GLY A 169 -7.45 -10.58 37.10
N THR A 170 -8.48 -11.39 36.80
CA THR A 170 -8.42 -12.39 35.73
C THR A 170 -8.82 -11.77 34.40
N PHE A 171 -7.98 -11.93 33.39
CA PHE A 171 -8.29 -11.46 32.02
C PHE A 171 -9.25 -12.43 31.30
N PRO A 172 -10.13 -11.92 30.42
CA PRO A 172 -11.09 -12.74 29.67
C PRO A 172 -10.35 -13.69 28.71
N ALA A 173 -10.92 -14.88 28.47
CA ALA A 173 -10.38 -15.77 27.46
C ALA A 173 -10.46 -15.14 26.05
N LEU A 174 -9.54 -15.54 25.15
CA LEU A 174 -9.58 -15.10 23.75
C LEU A 174 -10.84 -15.70 23.09
N PRO A 175 -11.69 -14.88 22.45
CA PRO A 175 -12.86 -15.38 21.74
C PRO A 175 -12.46 -16.26 20.55
N ASP A 176 -13.19 -17.36 20.32
CA ASP A 176 -12.99 -18.22 19.15
C ASP A 176 -13.40 -17.53 17.85
N LYS A 177 -14.43 -16.69 17.91
CA LYS A 177 -14.95 -15.96 16.75
C LYS A 177 -14.40 -14.54 16.74
N ARG A 178 -13.94 -14.11 15.55
CA ARG A 178 -13.48 -12.78 15.29
C ARG A 178 -14.63 -11.87 14.88
N LYS A 179 -14.67 -10.69 15.46
CA LYS A 179 -15.55 -9.60 15.02
C LYS A 179 -14.99 -8.97 13.75
N GLU A 180 -15.82 -8.69 12.77
CA GLU A 180 -15.41 -7.92 11.60
C GLU A 180 -15.15 -6.46 12.00
N LEU A 181 -13.88 -6.06 12.00
CA LEU A 181 -13.41 -4.72 12.36
C LEU A 181 -13.05 -3.90 11.12
N LYS A 182 -13.90 -3.96 10.07
CA LYS A 182 -13.68 -3.19 8.85
C LYS A 182 -13.77 -1.69 9.14
N ASP A 183 -12.79 -0.93 8.60
CA ASP A 183 -12.82 0.52 8.64
C ASP A 183 -13.91 1.07 7.71
N LYS A 184 -14.89 1.78 8.30
CA LYS A 184 -16.04 2.34 7.59
C LYS A 184 -15.69 3.61 6.79
N GLY A 185 -14.56 4.25 7.07
CA GLY A 185 -14.06 5.43 6.36
C GLY A 185 -13.34 5.10 5.06
N GLN A 186 -13.02 3.83 4.83
CA GLN A 186 -12.31 3.38 3.64
C GLN A 186 -13.26 3.06 2.48
N ARG A 187 -12.69 2.98 1.25
CA ARG A 187 -13.43 2.58 0.05
C ARG A 187 -14.15 1.26 0.27
N LYS A 188 -15.27 1.04 -0.43
CA LYS A 188 -16.10 -0.18 -0.31
C LYS A 188 -15.29 -1.45 -0.52
N ALA A 189 -14.42 -1.47 -1.53
CA ALA A 189 -13.55 -2.59 -1.85
C ALA A 189 -12.34 -2.75 -0.90
N CYS A 190 -12.07 -1.80 -0.02
CA CYS A 190 -10.99 -1.90 0.95
C CYS A 190 -11.39 -2.84 2.09
N GLY A 191 -10.53 -3.82 2.40
CA GLY A 191 -10.71 -4.79 3.49
C GLY A 191 -9.94 -4.45 4.76
N CYS A 192 -9.35 -3.24 4.87
CA CYS A 192 -8.56 -2.84 6.02
C CYS A 192 -9.41 -2.79 7.29
N MET A 193 -8.81 -3.21 8.41
CA MET A 193 -9.42 -3.04 9.73
C MET A 193 -9.35 -1.59 10.20
N ILE A 194 -10.11 -1.28 11.25
CA ILE A 194 -10.12 0.04 11.90
C ILE A 194 -8.69 0.42 12.29
N SER A 195 -8.31 1.62 11.89
CA SER A 195 -6.99 2.17 12.21
C SER A 195 -7.09 3.69 12.38
N LYS A 196 -6.09 4.26 13.04
CA LYS A 196 -5.94 5.71 13.19
C LYS A 196 -4.70 6.16 12.43
N ASP A 197 -4.87 7.12 11.54
CA ASP A 197 -3.74 7.76 10.86
C ASP A 197 -2.99 8.65 11.85
N SER A 198 -1.71 8.36 12.04
CA SER A 198 -0.80 9.18 12.85
C SER A 198 -0.08 10.25 12.03
N GLY A 199 -0.23 10.22 10.70
CA GLY A 199 0.35 11.20 9.80
C GLY A 199 -0.34 12.54 9.83
N ARG A 200 0.32 13.55 9.25
CA ARG A 200 -0.26 14.88 9.08
C ARG A 200 -0.13 15.36 7.65
N TYR A 201 -1.19 15.96 7.13
CA TYR A 201 -1.21 16.53 5.78
C TYR A 201 -0.19 17.68 5.67
N ASN A 202 0.35 17.87 4.45
CA ASN A 202 1.31 18.92 4.12
C ASN A 202 2.63 18.84 4.90
N THR A 203 3.14 17.62 5.16
CA THR A 203 4.43 17.40 5.83
C THR A 203 5.46 16.66 4.97
N CYS A 204 5.04 16.03 3.86
CA CYS A 204 5.92 15.22 3.03
C CYS A 204 6.61 16.06 1.95
N SER A 205 7.95 16.06 1.92
CA SER A 205 8.77 16.82 0.95
C SER A 205 9.01 16.07 -0.38
N HIS A 206 8.47 14.87 -0.59
CA HIS A 206 8.68 14.12 -1.85
C HIS A 206 7.92 14.69 -3.05
N PHE A 207 6.84 15.42 -2.82
CA PHE A 207 6.03 16.07 -3.87
C PHE A 207 5.61 15.15 -5.01
N CYS A 208 5.22 13.93 -4.69
CA CYS A 208 4.73 12.97 -5.68
C CYS A 208 3.52 13.55 -6.43
N VAL A 209 3.51 13.43 -7.76
CA VAL A 209 2.43 13.97 -8.61
C VAL A 209 1.07 13.36 -8.24
N TYR A 210 1.04 12.09 -7.91
CA TYR A 210 -0.16 11.37 -7.42
C TYR A 210 -0.33 11.49 -5.90
N CYS A 211 -0.08 12.64 -5.30
CA CYS A 211 -0.20 12.82 -3.86
C CYS A 211 -1.55 13.41 -3.47
N TYR A 212 -2.24 12.74 -2.52
CA TYR A 212 -3.46 13.26 -1.92
C TYR A 212 -3.20 14.07 -0.64
N ALA A 213 -2.06 13.83 0.02
CA ALA A 213 -1.78 14.36 1.36
C ALA A 213 -1.23 15.79 1.35
N ASN A 214 -0.58 16.22 0.28
CA ASN A 214 -0.03 17.58 0.17
C ASN A 214 -0.99 18.49 -0.62
N THR A 215 -1.32 19.65 -0.07
CA THR A 215 -2.14 20.66 -0.77
C THR A 215 -1.30 21.41 -1.81
N SER A 216 -0.14 21.92 -1.42
CA SER A 216 0.82 22.57 -2.30
C SER A 216 2.24 22.48 -1.74
N ARG A 217 3.25 22.83 -2.58
CA ARG A 217 4.67 22.88 -2.15
C ARG A 217 4.88 23.95 -1.07
N GLU A 218 4.21 25.09 -1.21
CA GLU A 218 4.31 26.21 -0.27
C GLU A 218 3.78 25.83 1.11
N CYS A 219 2.67 25.09 1.17
CA CYS A 219 2.12 24.58 2.43
C CYS A 219 3.11 23.63 3.13
N VAL A 220 3.73 22.73 2.38
CA VAL A 220 4.74 21.81 2.94
C VAL A 220 5.96 22.57 3.45
N GLN A 221 6.48 23.51 2.67
CA GLN A 221 7.63 24.33 3.06
C GLN A 221 7.34 25.17 4.31
N LYS A 222 6.14 25.77 4.38
CA LYS A 222 5.70 26.53 5.57
C LYS A 222 5.67 25.63 6.81
N ASN A 223 5.17 24.42 6.69
CA ASN A 223 5.08 23.48 7.80
C ASN A 223 6.46 22.93 8.20
N ALA A 224 7.35 22.73 7.25
CA ALA A 224 8.71 22.24 7.51
C ALA A 224 9.53 23.17 8.41
N VAL A 225 9.28 24.49 8.38
CA VAL A 225 9.93 25.46 9.28
C VAL A 225 9.58 25.22 10.74
N HIS A 226 8.43 24.63 11.01
CA HIS A 226 7.95 24.33 12.36
C HIS A 226 8.32 22.93 12.85
N TYR A 227 9.02 22.14 12.04
CA TYR A 227 9.50 20.82 12.43
C TYR A 227 10.73 20.91 13.35
N SER A 228 10.81 20.04 14.33
CA SER A 228 11.96 19.85 15.20
C SER A 228 12.09 18.37 15.53
N ASP A 229 13.29 17.82 15.51
CA ASP A 229 13.56 16.42 15.83
C ASP A 229 13.17 16.06 17.28
N ASP A 230 13.14 17.04 18.19
CA ASP A 230 12.73 16.85 19.59
C ASP A 230 11.21 16.96 19.79
N SER A 231 10.43 17.16 18.72
CA SER A 231 8.99 17.35 18.81
C SER A 231 8.25 16.03 18.65
N GLU A 232 7.30 15.74 19.54
CA GLU A 232 6.35 14.62 19.41
C GLU A 232 5.38 14.78 18.24
N SER A 233 5.27 15.99 17.67
CA SER A 233 4.38 16.32 16.56
C SER A 233 5.18 16.75 15.33
N LEU A 234 4.74 16.31 14.14
CA LEU A 234 5.32 16.71 12.84
C LEU A 234 5.18 18.21 12.56
N ILE A 235 4.28 18.90 13.24
CA ILE A 235 4.11 20.37 13.16
C ILE A 235 3.81 20.89 14.55
N ARG A 236 4.58 21.82 15.05
CA ARG A 236 4.22 22.57 16.27
C ARG A 236 3.00 23.43 15.96
N SER A 237 1.96 23.30 16.78
CA SER A 237 0.76 24.16 16.77
C SER A 237 1.09 25.54 17.32
#